data_a5ed3f7bf2284f3689153aeaba5bbfac
#
_entry.id   a5ed3f7bf2284f3689153aeaba5bbfac
#
_cell.length_a   1.000
_cell.length_b   1.000
_cell.length_c   1.000
_cell.angle_alpha   90.00
_cell.angle_beta   90.00
_cell.angle_gamma   90.00
#
_symmetry.space_group_name_H-M   'P 1'
#
loop_
_entity.id
_entity.type
_entity.pdbx_description
1 polymer ?
#
loop_
_entity_poly.entity_id
_entity_poly.type
_entity_poly.pdbx_seq_one_letter_code
_entity_poly.pdbx_strand_id
1 'polypeptide(L)'
;MFRDMQMLPNSKQNFTPRVQGIAQSNALVTIEQNGFVVYQKEVPPGPFAITDLQLAGGGADLDVSVKEADGSVTTYLVPYAAVPNMLQPGVSKYDLAAGRSHIEGASKQSDFVQAGYQYGFNNLLTLYGGSMVANNYYAFTLGAGWNTRIGAISVDATKSHSKQDNGDVFDGQSYQIAYNKFVSQTSTRFGLAAWRYSSRDYRTFNDHVWANNKDNYRRDENDVYDIADYYQNDFGRKNSFSANMSQSLPEGWGSVSLSTLWRDYWGRSGSSKDYQLSYSNNLRRISYTLAASQAYDENHHEEKRFNIFISIPFDWGDDVSTPRRQIYMSNSTTFDDQGFASNNTGLSGTVGSRDQFNYGVNLSHQHQGNETTAGANLTWNAPVATVNGSYSQSSTYRQAGASVSGGIVAWSGGVNLANRLSETFAVMNAPGIKDAYVNGQKYRTTNRNGVVIYDGMTPYRENHLMLDVSQSDSEAELRGNRKIAAPYRGAVVLVNFDTDQRKPWFIKALRADGQSLTFGYEVNDIHGHNIGVVGQGSQLFIRTNEVPPSVNVAIDKQQGLSCTITFGKEIDESRNYICQ
;
A
#
# COMPACT_ATOMS: atom_id res chain seq x y z
N MET A 1 18.30 12.41 8.77
CA MET A 1 19.27 11.71 7.90
C MET A 1 19.24 10.23 8.26
N PHE A 2 19.15 9.32 7.30
CA PHE A 2 19.14 7.88 7.56
C PHE A 2 19.80 7.14 6.41
N ARG A 3 20.29 5.94 6.67
CA ARG A 3 20.71 5.03 5.62
C ARG A 3 19.49 4.29 5.09
N ASP A 4 19.18 4.51 3.81
CA ASP A 4 18.09 3.81 3.16
C ASP A 4 18.48 2.36 2.87
N MET A 5 17.89 1.43 3.62
CA MET A 5 18.16 0.00 3.48
C MET A 5 17.65 -0.58 2.16
N GLN A 6 16.74 0.11 1.47
CA GLN A 6 16.27 -0.31 0.14
C GLN A 6 17.36 -0.20 -0.94
N MET A 7 18.42 0.59 -0.69
CA MET A 7 19.62 0.62 -1.56
C MET A 7 20.36 -0.71 -1.57
N LEU A 8 20.16 -1.53 -0.54
CA LEU A 8 20.79 -2.85 -0.45
C LEU A 8 20.00 -3.89 -1.27
N PRO A 9 20.65 -4.98 -1.70
CA PRO A 9 19.96 -6.15 -2.23
C PRO A 9 18.86 -6.63 -1.27
N ASN A 10 17.78 -7.21 -1.81
CA ASN A 10 16.63 -7.67 -1.01
C ASN A 10 17.04 -8.59 0.15
N SER A 11 18.08 -9.42 -0.05
CA SER A 11 18.65 -10.29 0.97
C SER A 11 19.25 -9.55 2.17
N LYS A 12 19.54 -8.26 2.04
CA LYS A 12 20.14 -7.41 3.07
C LYS A 12 19.20 -6.38 3.66
N GLN A 13 17.92 -6.40 3.27
CA GLN A 13 16.90 -5.49 3.77
C GLN A 13 16.23 -6.02 5.03
N ASN A 14 15.63 -5.10 5.79
CA ASN A 14 14.96 -5.45 7.04
C ASN A 14 13.60 -6.13 6.83
N PHE A 15 13.17 -6.87 7.85
CA PHE A 15 11.84 -7.44 8.00
C PHE A 15 10.80 -6.38 8.40
N THR A 16 9.60 -6.44 7.84
CA THR A 16 8.45 -5.60 8.21
C THR A 16 7.34 -6.45 8.83
N PRO A 17 6.73 -6.07 9.98
CA PRO A 17 5.65 -6.83 10.58
C PRO A 17 4.38 -6.74 9.71
N ARG A 18 3.61 -7.83 9.71
CA ARG A 18 2.32 -7.91 9.05
C ARG A 18 1.23 -7.60 10.08
N VAL A 19 0.43 -6.55 9.82
CA VAL A 19 -0.75 -6.24 10.63
C VAL A 19 -1.96 -6.94 10.04
N GLN A 20 -2.67 -7.71 10.87
CA GLN A 20 -3.88 -8.44 10.47
C GLN A 20 -4.99 -8.15 11.46
N GLY A 21 -6.21 -8.05 10.96
CA GLY A 21 -7.40 -7.83 11.80
C GLY A 21 -8.68 -8.18 11.06
N ILE A 22 -9.79 -7.95 11.72
CA ILE A 22 -11.14 -8.12 11.15
C ILE A 22 -11.87 -6.79 11.31
N ALA A 23 -12.36 -6.23 10.22
CA ALA A 23 -13.27 -5.09 10.21
C ALA A 23 -14.72 -5.60 10.13
N GLN A 24 -15.60 -5.01 10.92
CA GLN A 24 -17.03 -5.41 10.95
C GLN A 24 -17.84 -4.66 9.90
N SER A 25 -17.38 -3.47 9.52
CA SER A 25 -17.97 -2.60 8.50
C SER A 25 -16.87 -2.07 7.58
N ASN A 26 -17.18 -1.10 6.72
CA ASN A 26 -16.14 -0.31 6.08
C ASN A 26 -15.42 0.50 7.15
N ALA A 27 -14.23 0.09 7.51
CA ALA A 27 -13.50 0.63 8.63
C ALA A 27 -12.25 1.38 8.18
N LEU A 28 -11.90 2.43 8.92
CA LEU A 28 -10.64 3.12 8.80
C LEU A 28 -9.63 2.47 9.74
N VAL A 29 -8.65 1.76 9.19
CA VAL A 29 -7.54 1.21 9.97
C VAL A 29 -6.45 2.26 10.05
N THR A 30 -6.16 2.73 11.26
CA THR A 30 -5.04 3.63 11.55
C THR A 30 -4.00 2.86 12.35
N ILE A 31 -2.76 2.94 11.93
CA ILE A 31 -1.63 2.31 12.63
C ILE A 31 -0.73 3.43 13.11
N GLU A 32 -0.53 3.46 14.40
CA GLU A 32 0.34 4.42 15.07
C GLU A 32 1.56 3.71 15.64
N GLN A 33 2.67 4.41 15.67
CA GLN A 33 3.89 3.99 16.33
C GLN A 33 4.39 5.14 17.20
N ASN A 34 4.48 4.92 18.51
CA ASN A 34 4.82 5.97 19.48
C ASN A 34 3.90 7.21 19.41
N GLY A 35 2.61 7.02 19.14
CA GLY A 35 1.63 8.11 19.00
C GLY A 35 1.68 8.85 17.66
N PHE A 36 2.47 8.39 16.68
CA PHE A 36 2.50 8.96 15.33
C PHE A 36 1.83 8.00 14.36
N VAL A 37 0.91 8.52 13.55
CA VAL A 37 0.28 7.75 12.47
C VAL A 37 1.34 7.39 11.44
N VAL A 38 1.63 6.09 11.31
CA VAL A 38 2.58 5.55 10.33
C VAL A 38 1.88 4.97 9.10
N TYR A 39 0.61 4.63 9.23
CA TYR A 39 -0.18 4.09 8.14
C TYR A 39 -1.67 4.28 8.39
N GLN A 40 -2.42 4.58 7.33
CA GLN A 40 -3.86 4.69 7.39
C GLN A 40 -4.47 4.14 6.11
N LYS A 41 -5.51 3.30 6.25
CA LYS A 41 -6.17 2.67 5.12
C LYS A 41 -7.62 2.34 5.43
N GLU A 42 -8.52 2.63 4.50
CA GLU A 42 -9.88 2.10 4.53
C GLU A 42 -9.87 0.64 4.09
N VAL A 43 -10.53 -0.21 4.85
CA VAL A 43 -10.69 -1.63 4.59
C VAL A 43 -12.17 -1.99 4.52
N PRO A 44 -12.55 -2.90 3.62
CA PRO A 44 -13.91 -3.41 3.57
C PRO A 44 -14.18 -4.34 4.77
N PRO A 45 -15.46 -4.66 5.04
CA PRO A 45 -15.81 -5.65 6.05
C PRO A 45 -15.12 -6.98 5.81
N GLY A 46 -14.62 -7.58 6.86
CA GLY A 46 -13.94 -8.88 6.85
C GLY A 46 -12.48 -8.82 7.29
N PRO A 47 -11.76 -9.93 7.14
CA PRO A 47 -10.35 -9.99 7.51
C PRO A 47 -9.50 -9.13 6.58
N PHE A 48 -8.62 -8.33 7.16
CA PHE A 48 -7.64 -7.54 6.43
C PHE A 48 -6.22 -7.91 6.81
N ALA A 49 -5.28 -7.66 5.88
CA ALA A 49 -3.85 -7.81 6.10
C ALA A 49 -3.09 -6.65 5.46
N ILE A 50 -2.29 -5.95 6.25
CA ILE A 50 -1.43 -4.86 5.82
C ILE A 50 0.01 -5.38 5.88
N THR A 51 0.69 -5.38 4.73
CA THR A 51 2.04 -5.96 4.56
C THR A 51 3.06 -4.96 4.04
N ASP A 52 2.61 -3.75 3.73
CA ASP A 52 3.37 -2.70 3.07
C ASP A 52 3.74 -1.54 4.01
N LEU A 53 3.77 -1.82 5.31
CA LEU A 53 4.15 -0.85 6.32
C LEU A 53 5.61 -0.41 6.16
N GLN A 54 5.81 0.90 6.11
CA GLN A 54 7.15 1.50 6.16
C GLN A 54 7.32 2.13 7.54
N LEU A 55 7.98 1.42 8.44
CA LEU A 55 8.19 1.86 9.81
C LEU A 55 9.50 2.65 9.93
N ALA A 56 9.43 3.81 10.52
CA ALA A 56 10.59 4.64 10.82
C ALA A 56 11.15 4.25 12.19
N GLY A 57 12.19 3.41 12.20
CA GLY A 57 13.00 3.17 13.40
C GLY A 57 12.43 2.21 14.45
N GLY A 58 13.31 1.56 15.18
CA GLY A 58 13.09 0.36 15.92
C GLY A 58 12.17 0.37 17.12
N GLY A 59 11.41 -0.70 17.21
CA GLY A 59 11.09 -1.35 18.48
C GLY A 59 9.95 -0.80 19.31
N ALA A 60 9.12 0.11 18.79
CA ALA A 60 7.88 0.46 19.47
C ALA A 60 6.72 -0.32 18.86
N ASP A 61 5.87 -0.85 19.71
CA ASP A 61 4.68 -1.56 19.32
C ASP A 61 3.80 -0.69 18.42
N LEU A 62 3.04 -1.32 17.53
CA LEU A 62 2.11 -0.64 16.66
C LEU A 62 0.73 -0.63 17.33
N ASP A 63 0.24 0.54 17.63
CA ASP A 63 -1.14 0.72 18.05
C ASP A 63 -2.02 0.73 16.79
N VAL A 64 -2.84 -0.30 16.66
CA VAL A 64 -3.78 -0.43 15.53
C VAL A 64 -5.15 -0.05 16.02
N SER A 65 -5.73 0.97 15.44
CA SER A 65 -7.12 1.34 15.67
C SER A 65 -7.94 1.04 14.42
N VAL A 66 -9.04 0.33 14.60
CA VAL A 66 -10.02 0.04 13.57
C VAL A 66 -11.27 0.83 13.94
N LYS A 67 -11.48 1.94 13.23
CA LYS A 67 -12.66 2.77 13.40
C LYS A 67 -13.73 2.34 12.41
N GLU A 68 -14.79 1.76 12.91
CA GLU A 68 -15.91 1.25 12.15
C GLU A 68 -16.82 2.39 11.63
N ALA A 69 -17.72 2.07 10.71
CA ALA A 69 -18.64 3.06 10.13
C ALA A 69 -19.65 3.64 11.15
N ASP A 70 -19.95 2.91 12.23
CA ASP A 70 -20.79 3.35 13.32
C ASP A 70 -20.07 4.27 14.32
N GLY A 71 -18.77 4.49 14.12
CA GLY A 71 -17.91 5.29 14.99
C GLY A 71 -17.26 4.50 16.12
N SER A 72 -17.61 3.23 16.32
CA SER A 72 -16.93 2.36 17.28
C SER A 72 -15.47 2.17 16.90
N VAL A 73 -14.58 2.17 17.89
CA VAL A 73 -13.14 2.02 17.69
C VAL A 73 -12.66 0.80 18.46
N THR A 74 -12.15 -0.18 17.73
CA THR A 74 -11.45 -1.33 18.32
C THR A 74 -9.95 -1.08 18.22
N THR A 75 -9.26 -1.06 19.35
CA THR A 75 -7.81 -0.92 19.38
C THR A 75 -7.15 -2.22 19.77
N TYR A 76 -6.08 -2.57 19.07
CA TYR A 76 -5.21 -3.66 19.47
C TYR A 76 -3.77 -3.32 19.14
N LEU A 77 -2.88 -3.95 19.87
CA LEU A 77 -1.46 -3.71 19.77
C LEU A 77 -0.84 -4.82 18.93
N VAL A 78 -0.17 -4.45 17.86
CA VAL A 78 0.70 -5.37 17.13
C VAL A 78 2.11 -5.20 17.67
N PRO A 79 2.63 -6.19 18.41
CA PRO A 79 3.97 -6.07 18.93
C PRO A 79 4.94 -5.95 17.77
N TYR A 80 5.55 -4.80 17.69
CA TYR A 80 6.73 -4.60 16.90
C TYR A 80 7.92 -4.48 17.87
N ALA A 81 8.16 -5.55 18.58
CA ALA A 81 9.54 -5.81 18.94
C ALA A 81 10.20 -6.08 17.60
N ALA A 82 11.04 -5.20 17.15
CA ALA A 82 11.85 -5.46 15.99
C ALA A 82 12.35 -6.90 16.12
N VAL A 83 12.01 -7.75 15.17
CA VAL A 83 12.79 -8.96 14.91
C VAL A 83 14.21 -8.58 15.30
N PRO A 84 14.90 -9.35 16.14
CA PRO A 84 16.24 -8.95 16.52
C PRO A 84 16.86 -8.34 15.30
N ASN A 85 17.19 -7.06 15.37
CA ASN A 85 17.57 -6.23 14.23
C ASN A 85 18.86 -6.83 13.65
N MET A 86 18.72 -8.03 13.06
CA MET A 86 19.83 -8.76 12.52
C MET A 86 20.22 -8.15 11.20
N LEU A 87 21.40 -7.60 11.19
CA LEU A 87 22.03 -7.12 9.97
C LEU A 87 23.05 -8.15 9.50
N GLN A 88 23.24 -8.20 8.20
CA GLN A 88 24.33 -8.99 7.61
C GLN A 88 25.70 -8.48 8.06
N PRO A 89 26.73 -9.33 8.10
CA PRO A 89 28.10 -8.93 8.47
C PRO A 89 28.58 -7.72 7.67
N GLY A 90 29.13 -6.72 8.38
CA GLY A 90 29.63 -5.48 7.80
C GLY A 90 28.56 -4.48 7.34
N VAL A 91 27.27 -4.80 7.49
CA VAL A 91 26.19 -3.86 7.20
C VAL A 91 25.93 -3.00 8.43
N SER A 92 25.83 -1.69 8.22
CA SER A 92 25.40 -0.75 9.24
C SER A 92 24.08 -0.10 8.85
N LYS A 93 23.25 0.22 9.83
CA LYS A 93 22.07 1.07 9.70
C LYS A 93 22.20 2.20 10.71
N TYR A 94 21.89 3.41 10.28
CA TYR A 94 21.87 4.58 11.16
C TYR A 94 20.70 5.46 10.82
N ASP A 95 20.20 6.16 11.81
CA ASP A 95 19.21 7.23 11.70
C ASP A 95 19.60 8.39 12.58
N LEU A 96 19.31 9.59 12.11
CA LEU A 96 19.45 10.84 12.84
C LEU A 96 18.27 11.71 12.51
N ALA A 97 17.51 12.12 13.52
CA ALA A 97 16.38 13.02 13.39
C ALA A 97 16.49 14.14 14.43
N ALA A 98 16.11 15.34 14.01
CA ALA A 98 15.93 16.49 14.89
C ALA A 98 14.65 17.22 14.47
N GLY A 99 13.89 17.69 15.44
CA GLY A 99 12.62 18.35 15.16
C GLY A 99 11.88 18.73 16.43
N ARG A 100 10.65 19.17 16.24
CA ARG A 100 9.71 19.42 17.32
C ARG A 100 8.62 18.36 17.29
N SER A 101 8.29 17.80 18.46
CA SER A 101 7.17 16.86 18.57
C SER A 101 5.88 17.55 18.09
N HIS A 102 5.02 16.80 17.43
CA HIS A 102 3.67 17.22 17.12
C HIS A 102 2.72 16.12 17.57
N ILE A 103 2.20 16.24 18.77
CA ILE A 103 1.24 15.31 19.35
C ILE A 103 -0.11 16.05 19.36
N GLU A 104 -1.09 15.49 18.67
CA GLU A 104 -2.44 16.06 18.61
C GLU A 104 -3.03 16.16 20.02
N GLY A 105 -3.59 17.31 20.35
CA GLY A 105 -4.10 17.60 21.69
C GLY A 105 -3.07 18.08 22.71
N ALA A 106 -1.77 17.96 22.45
CA ALA A 106 -0.74 18.52 23.32
C ALA A 106 -0.43 19.97 22.93
N SER A 107 -0.70 20.93 23.83
CA SER A 107 -0.41 22.35 23.57
C SER A 107 1.09 22.69 23.70
N LYS A 108 1.80 22.00 24.59
CA LYS A 108 3.25 22.13 24.75
C LYS A 108 3.92 21.01 23.95
N GLN A 109 4.74 21.41 23.00
CA GLN A 109 5.55 20.51 22.17
C GLN A 109 7.01 20.61 22.62
N SER A 110 7.78 19.53 22.44
CA SER A 110 9.19 19.48 22.85
C SER A 110 10.11 19.33 21.64
N ASP A 111 11.18 20.09 21.61
CA ASP A 111 12.24 19.92 20.62
C ASP A 111 13.08 18.70 20.99
N PHE A 112 13.44 17.88 19.99
CA PHE A 112 14.21 16.67 20.24
C PHE A 112 15.28 16.42 19.19
N VAL A 113 16.27 15.65 19.58
CA VAL A 113 17.27 15.04 18.71
C VAL A 113 17.30 13.55 19.02
N GLN A 114 17.19 12.72 17.98
CA GLN A 114 17.27 11.26 18.08
C GLN A 114 18.39 10.75 17.19
N ALA A 115 19.15 9.80 17.69
CA ALA A 115 20.17 9.07 16.92
C ALA A 115 20.06 7.59 17.20
N GLY A 116 20.17 6.78 16.15
CA GLY A 116 20.21 5.32 16.21
C GLY A 116 21.35 4.78 15.37
N TYR A 117 21.98 3.69 15.84
CA TYR A 117 23.01 2.98 15.11
C TYR A 117 22.93 1.48 15.35
N GLN A 118 23.06 0.70 14.28
CA GLN A 118 23.09 -0.75 14.29
C GLN A 118 24.22 -1.24 13.40
N TYR A 119 24.89 -2.31 13.83
CA TYR A 119 25.99 -2.91 13.09
C TYR A 119 25.97 -4.43 13.17
N GLY A 120 25.93 -5.08 12.01
CA GLY A 120 26.10 -6.54 11.88
C GLY A 120 27.57 -6.90 12.02
N PHE A 121 27.93 -7.42 13.21
CA PHE A 121 29.32 -7.78 13.49
C PHE A 121 29.74 -9.07 12.76
N ASN A 122 28.85 -10.06 12.78
CA ASN A 122 28.99 -11.31 12.04
C ASN A 122 27.61 -11.95 11.80
N ASN A 123 27.55 -13.15 11.22
CA ASN A 123 26.29 -13.86 10.97
C ASN A 123 25.50 -14.21 12.24
N LEU A 124 26.15 -14.17 13.39
CA LEU A 124 25.58 -14.53 14.68
C LEU A 124 25.16 -13.33 15.51
N LEU A 125 25.88 -12.20 15.40
CA LEU A 125 25.75 -11.06 16.31
C LEU A 125 25.54 -9.75 15.56
N THR A 126 24.52 -9.00 15.97
CA THR A 126 24.30 -7.61 15.64
C THR A 126 24.23 -6.78 16.93
N LEU A 127 24.96 -5.68 16.98
CA LEU A 127 24.91 -4.72 18.07
C LEU A 127 24.12 -3.49 17.63
N TYR A 128 23.34 -2.92 18.55
CA TYR A 128 22.58 -1.71 18.28
C TYR A 128 22.49 -0.81 19.51
N GLY A 129 22.31 0.47 19.25
CA GLY A 129 22.10 1.45 20.29
C GLY A 129 21.39 2.67 19.75
N GLY A 130 20.81 3.46 20.65
CA GLY A 130 20.10 4.68 20.31
C GLY A 130 20.11 5.67 21.45
N SER A 131 19.88 6.93 21.09
CA SER A 131 19.71 8.01 22.04
C SER A 131 18.59 8.92 21.58
N MET A 132 17.85 9.45 22.53
CA MET A 132 16.89 10.53 22.34
C MET A 132 17.15 11.58 23.41
N VAL A 133 17.30 12.81 22.99
CA VAL A 133 17.54 13.96 23.87
C VAL A 133 16.53 15.05 23.50
N ALA A 134 15.85 15.56 24.50
CA ALA A 134 14.88 16.62 24.34
C ALA A 134 14.97 17.57 25.56
N ASN A 135 14.19 18.65 25.56
CA ASN A 135 14.11 19.53 26.70
C ASN A 135 13.65 18.76 27.95
N ASN A 136 14.50 18.71 28.98
CA ASN A 136 14.23 18.02 30.26
C ASN A 136 14.01 16.49 30.11
N TYR A 137 14.42 15.89 28.98
CA TYR A 137 14.30 14.46 28.73
C TYR A 137 15.52 13.89 27.99
N TYR A 138 16.00 12.73 28.46
CA TYR A 138 16.91 11.92 27.66
C TYR A 138 16.66 10.43 27.87
N ALA A 139 16.94 9.65 26.83
CA ALA A 139 16.90 8.20 26.89
C ALA A 139 18.07 7.60 26.10
N PHE A 140 18.66 6.52 26.63
CA PHE A 140 19.72 5.76 25.98
C PHE A 140 19.37 4.30 25.96
N THR A 141 19.50 3.67 24.79
CA THR A 141 19.24 2.25 24.57
C THR A 141 20.51 1.57 24.10
N LEU A 142 20.81 0.40 24.65
CA LEU A 142 21.84 -0.51 24.16
C LEU A 142 21.26 -1.91 24.06
N GLY A 143 21.59 -2.62 22.96
CA GLY A 143 21.07 -3.94 22.72
C GLY A 143 21.97 -4.79 21.82
N ALA A 144 21.71 -6.09 21.85
CA ALA A 144 22.36 -7.08 21.03
C ALA A 144 21.34 -8.09 20.51
N GLY A 145 21.50 -8.50 19.26
CA GLY A 145 20.73 -9.55 18.62
C GLY A 145 21.61 -10.72 18.22
N TRP A 146 21.13 -11.93 18.48
CA TRP A 146 21.80 -13.18 18.15
C TRP A 146 20.94 -14.01 17.19
N ASN A 147 21.57 -14.48 16.11
CA ASN A 147 20.96 -15.43 15.19
C ASN A 147 21.48 -16.84 15.53
N THR A 148 20.62 -17.67 16.11
CA THR A 148 21.00 -19.01 16.53
C THR A 148 20.22 -20.08 15.75
N ARG A 149 20.65 -21.34 15.84
CA ARG A 149 19.92 -22.47 15.23
C ARG A 149 18.52 -22.65 15.81
N ILE A 150 18.31 -22.25 17.05
CA ILE A 150 17.00 -22.33 17.72
C ILE A 150 16.10 -21.12 17.44
N GLY A 151 16.60 -20.08 16.78
CA GLY A 151 15.90 -18.86 16.43
C GLY A 151 16.75 -17.62 16.65
N ALA A 152 16.21 -16.47 16.32
CA ALA A 152 16.81 -15.17 16.55
C ALA A 152 16.29 -14.60 17.88
N ILE A 153 17.22 -14.11 18.70
CA ILE A 153 16.95 -13.54 20.03
C ILE A 153 17.54 -12.15 20.07
N SER A 154 16.83 -11.18 20.63
CA SER A 154 17.44 -9.89 21.00
C SER A 154 17.18 -9.53 22.45
N VAL A 155 18.12 -8.81 23.02
CA VAL A 155 18.01 -8.25 24.37
C VAL A 155 18.47 -6.81 24.30
N ASP A 156 17.68 -5.92 24.90
CA ASP A 156 18.07 -4.52 25.05
C ASP A 156 17.68 -3.96 26.42
N ALA A 157 18.37 -2.89 26.76
CA ALA A 157 18.12 -2.11 27.96
C ALA A 157 18.08 -0.63 27.59
N THR A 158 17.05 0.06 28.09
CA THR A 158 16.88 1.51 27.92
C THR A 158 16.86 2.17 29.29
N LYS A 159 17.64 3.24 29.45
CA LYS A 159 17.57 4.14 30.59
C LYS A 159 16.95 5.46 30.13
N SER A 160 15.95 5.98 30.89
CA SER A 160 15.34 7.27 30.63
C SER A 160 15.41 8.17 31.86
N HIS A 161 15.52 9.46 31.61
CA HIS A 161 15.41 10.55 32.58
C HIS A 161 14.37 11.54 32.06
N SER A 162 13.42 11.91 32.91
CA SER A 162 12.34 12.84 32.58
C SER A 162 12.13 13.78 33.75
N LYS A 163 12.36 15.07 33.54
CA LYS A 163 12.02 16.13 34.51
C LYS A 163 10.79 16.88 34.00
N GLN A 164 9.72 16.83 34.76
CA GLN A 164 8.46 17.52 34.43
C GLN A 164 8.48 18.99 34.84
N ASP A 165 7.59 19.78 34.25
CA ASP A 165 7.47 21.23 34.53
C ASP A 165 7.08 21.52 35.98
N ASN A 166 6.39 20.59 36.64
CA ASN A 166 6.06 20.67 38.08
C ASN A 166 7.24 20.39 39.02
N GLY A 167 8.40 20.03 38.46
CA GLY A 167 9.63 19.75 39.21
C GLY A 167 9.87 18.27 39.50
N ASP A 168 8.91 17.39 39.24
CA ASP A 168 9.07 15.93 39.43
C ASP A 168 10.11 15.34 38.49
N VAL A 169 10.93 14.47 39.02
CA VAL A 169 12.00 13.80 38.30
C VAL A 169 11.78 12.31 38.32
N PHE A 170 11.83 11.68 37.12
CA PHE A 170 11.67 10.27 36.92
C PHE A 170 12.91 9.68 36.24
N ASP A 171 13.56 8.76 36.94
CA ASP A 171 14.73 8.03 36.47
C ASP A 171 14.38 6.55 36.40
N GLY A 172 14.25 6.04 35.16
CA GLY A 172 13.79 4.68 34.98
C GLY A 172 14.57 3.86 34.00
N GLN A 173 14.29 2.57 34.00
CA GLN A 173 14.91 1.59 33.13
C GLN A 173 13.84 0.67 32.53
N SER A 174 14.06 0.26 31.27
CA SER A 174 13.24 -0.74 30.59
C SER A 174 14.16 -1.80 29.99
N TYR A 175 13.76 -3.05 30.13
CA TYR A 175 14.47 -4.21 29.58
C TYR A 175 13.53 -4.95 28.65
N GLN A 176 14.03 -5.36 27.49
CA GLN A 176 13.25 -6.11 26.51
C GLN A 176 14.01 -7.36 26.06
N ILE A 177 13.26 -8.46 25.90
CA ILE A 177 13.76 -9.68 25.25
C ILE A 177 12.76 -10.00 24.13
N ALA A 178 13.25 -10.23 22.93
CA ALA A 178 12.43 -10.65 21.80
C ALA A 178 13.01 -11.91 21.14
N TYR A 179 12.12 -12.76 20.64
CA TYR A 179 12.44 -14.03 19.99
C TYR A 179 11.65 -14.20 18.71
N ASN A 180 12.27 -14.74 17.68
CA ASN A 180 11.62 -15.08 16.42
C ASN A 180 12.20 -16.37 15.84
N LYS A 181 11.33 -17.23 15.30
CA LYS A 181 11.73 -18.40 14.57
C LYS A 181 10.72 -18.80 13.49
N PHE A 182 11.25 -19.17 12.35
CA PHE A 182 10.50 -19.90 11.32
C PHE A 182 11.01 -21.35 11.27
N VAL A 183 10.09 -22.31 11.43
CA VAL A 183 10.35 -23.74 11.31
C VAL A 183 9.86 -24.20 9.95
N SER A 184 10.79 -24.38 9.01
CA SER A 184 10.46 -24.70 7.61
C SER A 184 9.78 -26.06 7.44
N GLN A 185 10.18 -27.05 8.25
CA GLN A 185 9.64 -28.42 8.18
C GLN A 185 8.12 -28.47 8.41
N THR A 186 7.61 -27.63 9.30
CA THR A 186 6.20 -27.58 9.66
C THR A 186 5.51 -26.32 9.13
N SER A 187 6.25 -25.42 8.44
CA SER A 187 5.75 -24.10 8.03
C SER A 187 5.19 -23.28 9.20
N THR A 188 5.76 -23.47 10.38
CA THR A 188 5.35 -22.75 11.59
C THR A 188 6.18 -21.49 11.74
N ARG A 189 5.50 -20.38 11.93
CA ARG A 189 6.12 -19.11 12.32
C ARG A 189 5.78 -18.81 13.76
N PHE A 190 6.79 -18.82 14.60
CA PHE A 190 6.74 -18.13 15.86
C PHE A 190 7.13 -16.68 15.56
N GLY A 191 6.13 -15.86 15.29
CA GLY A 191 6.34 -14.43 15.14
C GLY A 191 6.47 -13.87 16.56
N LEU A 192 7.41 -13.00 16.75
CA LEU A 192 7.68 -12.16 17.88
C LEU A 192 6.98 -12.57 19.21
N ALA A 193 7.64 -13.41 19.98
CA ALA A 193 7.43 -13.38 21.42
C ALA A 193 8.33 -12.28 21.97
N ALA A 194 7.76 -11.25 22.57
CA ALA A 194 8.52 -10.19 23.22
C ALA A 194 8.06 -10.04 24.66
N TRP A 195 9.03 -9.90 25.56
CA TRP A 195 8.78 -9.56 26.94
C TRP A 195 9.53 -8.27 27.26
N ARG A 196 8.82 -7.32 27.85
CA ARG A 196 9.36 -6.06 28.31
C ARG A 196 9.02 -5.85 29.77
N TYR A 197 10.00 -5.49 30.55
CA TYR A 197 9.85 -4.98 31.91
C TYR A 197 10.30 -3.53 31.95
N SER A 198 9.51 -2.68 32.60
CA SER A 198 9.86 -1.28 32.86
C SER A 198 9.75 -0.97 34.34
N SER A 199 10.74 -0.27 34.88
CA SER A 199 10.67 0.21 36.26
C SER A 199 9.55 1.26 36.42
N ARG A 200 9.14 1.53 37.65
CA ARG A 200 8.04 2.47 37.96
C ARG A 200 8.29 3.88 37.39
N ASP A 201 9.53 4.34 37.46
CA ASP A 201 9.90 5.69 37.05
C ASP A 201 10.39 5.76 35.59
N TYR A 202 10.27 4.67 34.84
CA TYR A 202 10.55 4.69 33.40
C TYR A 202 9.48 5.51 32.68
N ARG A 203 9.94 6.49 31.86
CA ARG A 203 9.08 7.30 31.00
C ARG A 203 9.59 7.23 29.57
N THR A 204 8.68 7.06 28.65
CA THR A 204 8.96 7.26 27.22
C THR A 204 8.96 8.76 26.90
N PHE A 205 9.45 9.16 25.75
CA PHE A 205 9.37 10.55 25.30
C PHE A 205 7.92 11.05 25.21
N ASN A 206 7.00 10.21 24.75
CA ASN A 206 5.59 10.55 24.72
C ASN A 206 5.03 10.78 26.13
N ASP A 207 5.35 9.91 27.09
CA ASP A 207 4.93 10.10 28.48
C ASP A 207 5.44 11.43 29.05
N HIS A 208 6.68 11.81 28.71
CA HIS A 208 7.26 13.09 29.09
C HIS A 208 6.49 14.29 28.51
N VAL A 209 6.18 14.25 27.19
CA VAL A 209 5.44 15.35 26.54
C VAL A 209 4.03 15.46 27.10
N TRP A 210 3.31 14.34 27.26
CA TRP A 210 1.96 14.33 27.81
C TRP A 210 1.93 14.79 29.28
N ALA A 211 2.88 14.36 30.08
CA ALA A 211 2.95 14.77 31.49
C ALA A 211 3.07 16.28 31.65
N ASN A 212 3.74 16.98 30.73
CA ASN A 212 3.87 18.43 30.71
C ASN A 212 2.65 19.16 30.11
N ASN A 213 1.63 18.46 29.67
CA ASN A 213 0.40 19.01 29.11
C ASN A 213 -0.84 18.77 30.00
N LYS A 214 -0.68 18.18 31.18
CA LYS A 214 -1.79 17.81 32.09
C LYS A 214 -2.72 19.00 32.45
N ASP A 215 -2.19 20.21 32.54
CA ASP A 215 -2.96 21.38 32.96
C ASP A 215 -3.88 21.96 31.87
N ASN A 216 -3.76 21.52 30.63
CA ASN A 216 -4.50 22.08 29.51
C ASN A 216 -5.79 21.30 29.15
N TYR A 217 -5.99 20.15 29.73
CA TYR A 217 -7.23 19.41 29.58
C TYR A 217 -8.27 19.86 30.63
N ARG A 218 -8.97 20.95 30.34
CA ARG A 218 -10.25 21.23 31.00
C ARG A 218 -11.29 20.31 30.38
N ARG A 219 -11.93 19.49 31.23
CA ARG A 219 -13.08 18.67 30.92
C ARG A 219 -14.10 19.44 30.07
N ASP A 220 -14.36 18.94 28.88
CA ASP A 220 -15.67 19.11 28.26
C ASP A 220 -16.55 17.98 28.84
N GLU A 221 -17.67 18.33 29.47
CA GLU A 221 -18.51 17.42 30.30
C GLU A 221 -19.15 16.27 29.48
N ASN A 222 -18.89 16.17 28.17
CA ASN A 222 -19.49 15.20 27.26
C ASN A 222 -18.53 14.21 26.62
N ASP A 223 -17.22 14.25 26.88
CA ASP A 223 -16.27 13.29 26.31
C ASP A 223 -16.03 12.10 27.25
N VAL A 224 -16.55 10.94 26.86
CA VAL A 224 -16.55 9.67 27.62
C VAL A 224 -15.17 9.01 27.71
N TYR A 225 -14.14 9.53 27.04
CA TYR A 225 -12.78 8.99 27.08
C TYR A 225 -11.79 9.97 27.65
N ASP A 226 -11.57 9.87 28.96
CA ASP A 226 -10.61 10.67 29.70
C ASP A 226 -9.17 10.14 29.45
N ILE A 227 -8.57 10.55 28.32
CA ILE A 227 -7.11 10.35 28.07
C ILE A 227 -6.32 10.95 29.24
N ALA A 228 -6.84 12.00 29.91
CA ALA A 228 -6.25 12.57 31.09
C ALA A 228 -6.24 11.59 32.29
N ASP A 229 -7.26 10.76 32.47
CA ASP A 229 -7.26 9.72 33.51
C ASP A 229 -6.21 8.64 33.26
N TYR A 230 -5.88 8.33 32.03
CA TYR A 230 -4.79 7.41 31.69
C TYR A 230 -3.41 7.97 32.11
N TYR A 231 -3.22 9.27 32.02
CA TYR A 231 -1.96 9.96 32.37
C TYR A 231 -1.98 10.62 33.76
N GLN A 232 -3.15 10.88 34.37
CA GLN A 232 -3.27 11.45 35.71
C GLN A 232 -2.90 10.46 36.81
N ASN A 233 -3.14 9.19 36.58
CA ASN A 233 -2.81 8.17 37.54
C ASN A 233 -1.52 7.48 37.09
N ASP A 234 -0.43 7.71 37.66
CA ASP A 234 0.94 7.16 37.62
C ASP A 234 1.11 5.69 37.14
N PHE A 235 0.33 5.25 36.11
CA PHE A 235 0.20 3.87 35.66
C PHE A 235 1.17 3.56 34.51
N GLY A 236 2.48 3.71 34.75
CA GLY A 236 3.47 3.19 33.82
C GLY A 236 3.30 1.69 33.59
N ARG A 237 3.48 1.21 32.36
CA ARG A 237 3.52 -0.23 32.06
C ARG A 237 4.65 -0.90 32.84
N LYS A 238 4.33 -1.95 33.60
CA LYS A 238 5.29 -2.74 34.36
C LYS A 238 5.85 -3.90 33.54
N ASN A 239 4.96 -4.76 33.07
CA ASN A 239 5.29 -5.86 32.18
C ASN A 239 4.45 -5.79 30.94
N SER A 240 5.02 -6.21 29.83
CA SER A 240 4.28 -6.47 28.60
C SER A 240 4.84 -7.75 27.99
N PHE A 241 3.99 -8.74 27.78
CA PHE A 241 4.34 -9.96 27.06
C PHE A 241 3.43 -10.09 25.86
N SER A 242 4.02 -10.39 24.70
CA SER A 242 3.27 -10.63 23.47
C SER A 242 3.85 -11.82 22.72
N ALA A 243 3.00 -12.66 22.19
CA ALA A 243 3.40 -13.77 21.35
C ALA A 243 2.41 -13.96 20.21
N ASN A 244 2.96 -14.20 19.02
CA ASN A 244 2.22 -14.56 17.83
C ASN A 244 2.76 -15.88 17.28
N MET A 245 1.85 -16.76 16.89
CA MET A 245 2.19 -18.00 16.22
C MET A 245 1.28 -18.16 15.01
N SER A 246 1.82 -18.54 13.88
CA SER A 246 1.03 -18.94 12.73
C SER A 246 1.55 -20.27 12.18
N GLN A 247 0.64 -21.18 11.91
CA GLN A 247 0.90 -22.50 11.40
C GLN A 247 0.15 -22.69 10.09
N SER A 248 0.86 -22.87 9.00
CA SER A 248 0.25 -23.40 7.77
C SER A 248 0.08 -24.91 7.95
N LEU A 249 -1.14 -25.40 7.79
CA LEU A 249 -1.44 -26.81 7.85
C LEU A 249 -1.11 -27.49 6.49
N PRO A 250 -1.08 -28.83 6.43
CA PRO A 250 -0.89 -29.53 5.17
C PRO A 250 -1.83 -29.05 4.06
N GLU A 251 -1.48 -29.34 2.81
CA GLU A 251 -2.25 -28.86 1.65
C GLU A 251 -3.75 -29.14 1.77
N GLY A 252 -4.55 -28.07 1.59
CA GLY A 252 -6.01 -28.12 1.70
C GLY A 252 -6.58 -27.91 3.11
N TRP A 253 -5.74 -27.88 4.16
CA TRP A 253 -6.20 -27.74 5.54
C TRP A 253 -6.09 -26.31 6.09
N GLY A 254 -5.60 -25.34 5.30
CA GLY A 254 -5.55 -23.93 5.66
C GLY A 254 -4.48 -23.57 6.68
N SER A 255 -4.78 -22.63 7.57
CA SER A 255 -3.82 -22.11 8.55
C SER A 255 -4.49 -21.79 9.90
N VAL A 256 -3.72 -21.95 10.96
CA VAL A 256 -4.09 -21.56 12.33
C VAL A 256 -3.17 -20.43 12.77
N SER A 257 -3.72 -19.40 13.43
CA SER A 257 -2.97 -18.33 14.04
C SER A 257 -3.40 -18.14 15.50
N LEU A 258 -2.42 -17.93 16.35
CA LEU A 258 -2.60 -17.63 17.77
C LEU A 258 -1.86 -16.33 18.08
N SER A 259 -2.52 -15.39 18.74
CA SER A 259 -1.88 -14.21 19.31
C SER A 259 -2.28 -14.03 20.77
N THR A 260 -1.36 -13.51 21.55
CA THR A 260 -1.61 -13.16 22.95
C THR A 260 -0.84 -11.92 23.31
N LEU A 261 -1.46 -11.11 24.15
CA LEU A 261 -0.89 -9.93 24.73
C LEU A 261 -1.28 -9.89 26.21
N TRP A 262 -0.29 -9.70 27.07
CA TRP A 262 -0.47 -9.53 28.50
C TRP A 262 0.27 -8.29 28.96
N ARG A 263 -0.41 -7.42 29.72
CA ARG A 263 0.13 -6.16 30.26
C ARG A 263 -0.20 -6.02 31.73
N ASP A 264 0.81 -5.69 32.53
CA ASP A 264 0.69 -5.25 33.90
C ASP A 264 1.08 -3.78 34.03
N TYR A 265 0.54 -3.11 34.99
CA TYR A 265 0.76 -1.71 35.24
C TYR A 265 1.26 -1.46 36.67
N TRP A 266 2.04 -0.40 36.84
CA TRP A 266 2.36 0.10 38.17
C TRP A 266 1.15 0.83 38.73
N GLY A 267 0.87 0.65 40.02
CA GLY A 267 -0.21 1.38 40.70
C GLY A 267 -1.63 0.83 40.51
N ARG A 268 -1.81 -0.19 39.63
CA ARG A 268 -3.08 -0.93 39.48
C ARG A 268 -2.89 -2.40 39.83
N SER A 269 -3.92 -2.99 40.43
CA SER A 269 -3.89 -4.42 40.85
C SER A 269 -4.29 -5.39 39.74
N GLY A 270 -4.80 -4.89 38.61
CA GLY A 270 -5.25 -5.70 37.49
C GLY A 270 -4.20 -5.85 36.38
N SER A 271 -4.44 -6.81 35.49
CA SER A 271 -3.68 -7.01 34.26
C SER A 271 -4.62 -7.07 33.07
N SER A 272 -4.25 -6.42 31.98
CA SER A 272 -4.95 -6.58 30.69
C SER A 272 -4.39 -7.80 29.96
N LYS A 273 -5.28 -8.65 29.45
CA LYS A 273 -4.91 -9.88 28.73
C LYS A 273 -5.79 -10.02 27.51
N ASP A 274 -5.18 -10.27 26.36
CA ASP A 274 -5.86 -10.51 25.10
C ASP A 274 -5.37 -11.84 24.52
N TYR A 275 -6.29 -12.70 24.16
CA TYR A 275 -6.02 -13.97 23.48
C TYR A 275 -6.86 -14.02 22.22
N GLN A 276 -6.27 -14.37 21.11
CA GLN A 276 -6.98 -14.56 19.85
C GLN A 276 -6.47 -15.83 19.16
N LEU A 277 -7.40 -16.70 18.81
CA LEU A 277 -7.17 -17.89 18.00
C LEU A 277 -7.98 -17.76 16.72
N SER A 278 -7.37 -17.99 15.57
CA SER A 278 -8.08 -18.00 14.30
C SER A 278 -7.66 -19.19 13.44
N TYR A 279 -8.63 -19.71 12.71
CA TYR A 279 -8.46 -20.73 11.68
C TYR A 279 -9.02 -20.20 10.37
N SER A 280 -8.21 -20.24 9.31
CA SER A 280 -8.61 -19.80 7.97
C SER A 280 -8.36 -20.89 6.95
N ASN A 281 -9.34 -21.14 6.09
CA ASN A 281 -9.19 -22.08 4.99
C ASN A 281 -10.03 -21.64 3.77
N ASN A 282 -9.77 -22.28 2.64
CA ASN A 282 -10.52 -22.13 1.40
C ASN A 282 -11.11 -23.47 0.99
N LEU A 283 -12.45 -23.54 0.92
CA LEU A 283 -13.15 -24.67 0.35
C LEU A 283 -13.51 -24.35 -1.09
N ARG A 284 -12.72 -24.82 -2.05
CA ARG A 284 -12.80 -24.43 -3.47
C ARG A 284 -12.64 -22.91 -3.61
N ARG A 285 -13.74 -22.18 -3.91
CA ARG A 285 -13.77 -20.73 -4.08
C ARG A 285 -14.24 -19.98 -2.83
N ILE A 286 -14.74 -20.69 -1.83
CA ILE A 286 -15.25 -20.10 -0.60
C ILE A 286 -14.12 -19.97 0.41
N SER A 287 -13.83 -18.75 0.83
CA SER A 287 -12.92 -18.49 1.93
C SER A 287 -13.69 -18.38 3.23
N TYR A 288 -13.20 -19.03 4.28
CA TYR A 288 -13.79 -18.87 5.61
C TYR A 288 -12.73 -18.73 6.69
N THR A 289 -13.10 -17.99 7.72
CA THR A 289 -12.28 -17.79 8.92
C THR A 289 -13.15 -17.95 10.16
N LEU A 290 -12.69 -18.77 11.09
CA LEU A 290 -13.23 -18.91 12.42
C LEU A 290 -12.26 -18.24 13.38
N ALA A 291 -12.72 -17.30 14.20
CA ALA A 291 -11.88 -16.62 15.17
C ALA A 291 -12.55 -16.63 16.54
N ALA A 292 -11.78 -16.94 17.57
CA ALA A 292 -12.19 -16.82 18.96
C ALA A 292 -11.24 -15.85 19.66
N SER A 293 -11.77 -14.90 20.40
CA SER A 293 -11.00 -13.97 21.19
C SER A 293 -11.54 -13.89 22.61
N GLN A 294 -10.63 -13.68 23.56
CA GLN A 294 -10.95 -13.46 24.96
C GLN A 294 -10.07 -12.32 25.45
N ALA A 295 -10.70 -11.26 25.92
CA ALA A 295 -10.03 -10.09 26.47
C ALA A 295 -10.40 -9.94 27.95
N TYR A 296 -9.43 -9.54 28.75
CA TYR A 296 -9.60 -9.10 30.12
C TYR A 296 -9.08 -7.67 30.24
N ASP A 297 -9.90 -6.76 30.70
CA ASP A 297 -9.43 -5.44 31.06
C ASP A 297 -8.75 -5.44 32.45
N GLU A 298 -8.19 -4.31 32.84
CA GLU A 298 -7.55 -4.12 34.14
C GLU A 298 -8.52 -4.19 35.33
N ASN A 299 -9.82 -4.09 35.11
CA ASN A 299 -10.87 -4.25 36.12
C ASN A 299 -11.40 -5.68 36.19
N HIS A 300 -10.76 -6.63 35.51
CA HIS A 300 -11.14 -8.03 35.38
C HIS A 300 -12.48 -8.26 34.66
N HIS A 301 -12.96 -7.27 33.87
CA HIS A 301 -14.05 -7.53 32.95
C HIS A 301 -13.56 -8.48 31.87
N GLU A 302 -14.27 -9.56 31.70
CA GLU A 302 -14.01 -10.55 30.67
C GLU A 302 -14.91 -10.29 29.48
N GLU A 303 -14.36 -10.32 28.31
CA GLU A 303 -15.09 -10.26 27.05
C GLU A 303 -14.67 -11.42 26.18
N LYS A 304 -15.60 -12.28 25.81
CA LYS A 304 -15.40 -13.38 24.87
C LYS A 304 -16.12 -13.07 23.58
N ARG A 305 -15.44 -13.31 22.47
CA ARG A 305 -16.05 -13.17 21.14
C ARG A 305 -15.69 -14.39 20.30
N PHE A 306 -16.67 -14.86 19.55
CA PHE A 306 -16.48 -15.85 18.49
C PHE A 306 -17.01 -15.27 17.18
N ASN A 307 -16.18 -15.29 16.16
CA ASN A 307 -16.50 -14.73 14.84
C ASN A 307 -16.41 -15.81 13.76
N ILE A 308 -17.41 -15.85 12.91
CA ILE A 308 -17.45 -16.66 11.70
C ILE A 308 -17.48 -15.70 10.52
N PHE A 309 -16.44 -15.75 9.69
CA PHE A 309 -16.38 -14.98 8.45
C PHE A 309 -16.41 -15.94 7.27
N ILE A 310 -17.24 -15.60 6.26
CA ILE A 310 -17.35 -16.35 5.00
C ILE A 310 -17.31 -15.34 3.86
N SER A 311 -16.51 -15.63 2.81
CA SER A 311 -16.47 -14.86 1.58
C SER A 311 -16.63 -15.78 0.37
N ILE A 312 -17.56 -15.44 -0.49
CA ILE A 312 -17.93 -16.20 -1.67
C ILE A 312 -17.76 -15.30 -2.91
N PRO A 313 -16.82 -15.61 -3.80
CA PRO A 313 -16.73 -14.92 -5.09
C PRO A 313 -17.80 -15.47 -6.05
N PHE A 314 -18.52 -14.55 -6.68
CA PHE A 314 -19.42 -14.83 -7.78
C PHE A 314 -18.80 -14.30 -9.08
N ASP A 315 -18.56 -15.19 -10.02
CA ASP A 315 -18.15 -14.81 -11.37
C ASP A 315 -19.42 -14.66 -12.22
N TRP A 316 -19.63 -13.50 -12.78
CA TRP A 316 -20.74 -13.26 -13.68
C TRP A 316 -20.21 -13.01 -15.09
N GLY A 317 -20.59 -13.91 -16.04
CA GLY A 317 -20.26 -13.83 -17.46
C GLY A 317 -19.28 -14.92 -17.91
N ASP A 318 -19.72 -15.75 -18.86
CA ASP A 318 -18.95 -16.85 -19.45
C ASP A 318 -18.29 -16.51 -20.80
N ASP A 319 -18.45 -15.28 -21.31
CA ASP A 319 -17.92 -14.91 -22.61
C ASP A 319 -16.45 -14.46 -22.52
N VAL A 320 -15.62 -15.06 -23.37
CA VAL A 320 -14.20 -14.73 -23.57
C VAL A 320 -13.99 -13.24 -23.95
N SER A 321 -15.03 -12.58 -24.41
CA SER A 321 -15.02 -11.17 -24.84
C SER A 321 -15.40 -10.17 -23.75
N THR A 322 -16.00 -10.62 -22.63
CA THR A 322 -16.35 -9.72 -21.52
C THR A 322 -15.41 -9.96 -20.34
N PRO A 323 -14.82 -8.90 -19.75
CA PRO A 323 -14.01 -9.04 -18.55
C PRO A 323 -14.84 -9.71 -17.44
N ARG A 324 -14.32 -10.79 -16.85
CA ARG A 324 -14.96 -11.44 -15.70
C ARG A 324 -15.20 -10.41 -14.61
N ARG A 325 -16.46 -10.12 -14.32
CA ARG A 325 -16.84 -9.26 -13.20
C ARG A 325 -16.88 -10.12 -11.95
N GLN A 326 -15.92 -9.88 -11.04
CA GLN A 326 -15.92 -10.54 -9.75
C GLN A 326 -16.78 -9.75 -8.78
N ILE A 327 -17.82 -10.39 -8.27
CA ILE A 327 -18.63 -9.89 -7.16
C ILE A 327 -18.34 -10.80 -5.97
N TYR A 328 -18.08 -10.20 -4.83
CA TYR A 328 -17.84 -10.91 -3.57
C TYR A 328 -19.03 -10.69 -2.65
N MET A 329 -19.61 -11.76 -2.17
CA MET A 329 -20.49 -11.74 -1.02
C MET A 329 -19.69 -12.10 0.21
N SER A 330 -19.77 -11.29 1.24
CA SER A 330 -19.16 -11.56 2.54
C SER A 330 -20.21 -11.59 3.64
N ASN A 331 -20.02 -12.47 4.61
CA ASN A 331 -20.81 -12.50 5.83
C ASN A 331 -19.87 -12.65 7.01
N SER A 332 -20.09 -11.83 8.03
CA SER A 332 -19.39 -11.89 9.31
C SER A 332 -20.43 -11.97 10.42
N THR A 333 -20.41 -13.05 11.19
CA THR A 333 -21.29 -13.23 12.34
C THR A 333 -20.46 -13.32 13.61
N THR A 334 -20.76 -12.47 14.57
CA THR A 334 -20.08 -12.40 15.85
C THR A 334 -21.02 -12.84 16.98
N PHE A 335 -20.49 -13.64 17.87
CA PHE A 335 -21.13 -14.07 19.11
C PHE A 335 -20.28 -13.57 20.28
N ASP A 336 -20.92 -13.15 21.35
CA ASP A 336 -20.30 -12.77 22.63
C ASP A 336 -20.80 -13.68 23.78
N ASP A 337 -20.53 -13.30 25.03
CA ASP A 337 -20.96 -14.04 26.22
C ASP A 337 -22.49 -14.10 26.37
N GLN A 338 -23.24 -13.21 25.71
CA GLN A 338 -24.70 -13.17 25.71
C GLN A 338 -25.31 -13.93 24.52
N GLY A 339 -24.49 -14.48 23.65
CA GLY A 339 -24.89 -15.21 22.46
C GLY A 339 -24.65 -14.43 21.16
N PHE A 340 -25.66 -14.29 20.30
CA PHE A 340 -25.54 -13.55 19.05
C PHE A 340 -25.33 -12.05 19.32
N ALA A 341 -24.21 -11.50 18.89
CA ALA A 341 -23.86 -10.09 19.05
C ALA A 341 -24.15 -9.27 17.79
N SER A 342 -23.65 -9.71 16.64
CA SER A 342 -23.84 -8.97 15.39
C SER A 342 -23.72 -9.86 14.16
N ASN A 343 -24.35 -9.42 13.07
CA ASN A 343 -24.16 -9.97 11.74
C ASN A 343 -23.93 -8.83 10.73
N ASN A 344 -22.95 -8.99 9.87
CA ASN A 344 -22.70 -8.08 8.77
C ASN A 344 -22.63 -8.89 7.47
N THR A 345 -23.51 -8.54 6.54
CA THR A 345 -23.55 -9.14 5.21
C THR A 345 -23.31 -8.05 4.17
N GLY A 346 -22.37 -8.29 3.27
CA GLY A 346 -21.97 -7.33 2.25
C GLY A 346 -21.84 -7.95 0.87
N LEU A 347 -22.02 -7.11 -0.13
CA LEU A 347 -21.69 -7.37 -1.53
C LEU A 347 -20.74 -6.31 -2.00
N SER A 348 -19.65 -6.71 -2.64
CA SER A 348 -18.68 -5.78 -3.21
C SER A 348 -18.21 -6.25 -4.58
N GLY A 349 -17.77 -5.33 -5.40
CA GLY A 349 -17.29 -5.66 -6.73
C GLY A 349 -16.68 -4.49 -7.47
N THR A 350 -16.20 -4.78 -8.67
CA THR A 350 -15.62 -3.78 -9.56
C THR A 350 -16.40 -3.76 -10.86
N VAL A 351 -16.73 -2.56 -11.34
CA VAL A 351 -17.48 -2.35 -12.59
C VAL A 351 -16.87 -1.24 -13.44
N GLY A 352 -17.30 -1.19 -14.70
CA GLY A 352 -16.83 -0.25 -15.70
C GLY A 352 -15.94 -0.92 -16.73
N SER A 353 -15.83 -0.33 -17.92
CA SER A 353 -14.99 -0.86 -19.02
C SER A 353 -13.49 -0.87 -18.69
N ARG A 354 -13.08 -0.01 -17.77
CA ARG A 354 -11.70 0.15 -17.30
C ARG A 354 -11.52 -0.29 -15.85
N ASP A 355 -12.46 -1.04 -15.28
CA ASP A 355 -12.47 -1.47 -13.87
C ASP A 355 -12.31 -0.29 -12.89
N GLN A 356 -12.86 0.87 -13.27
CA GLN A 356 -12.65 2.14 -12.57
C GLN A 356 -13.56 2.36 -11.37
N PHE A 357 -14.67 1.64 -11.26
CA PHE A 357 -15.61 1.79 -10.15
C PHE A 357 -15.55 0.57 -9.23
N ASN A 358 -15.18 0.78 -7.97
CA ASN A 358 -15.31 -0.21 -6.91
C ASN A 358 -16.52 0.18 -6.06
N TYR A 359 -17.41 -0.75 -5.83
CA TYR A 359 -18.60 -0.54 -5.03
C TYR A 359 -18.74 -1.58 -3.93
N GLY A 360 -19.39 -1.18 -2.86
CA GLY A 360 -19.80 -2.06 -1.77
C GLY A 360 -21.16 -1.63 -1.24
N VAL A 361 -21.95 -2.63 -0.86
CA VAL A 361 -23.17 -2.44 -0.08
C VAL A 361 -23.15 -3.42 1.07
N ASN A 362 -23.56 -2.99 2.25
CA ASN A 362 -23.58 -3.83 3.43
C ASN A 362 -24.81 -3.59 4.28
N LEU A 363 -25.22 -4.64 4.96
CA LEU A 363 -26.27 -4.62 5.97
C LEU A 363 -25.65 -5.21 7.25
N SER A 364 -25.64 -4.42 8.31
CA SER A 364 -25.16 -4.82 9.62
C SER A 364 -26.30 -4.80 10.63
N HIS A 365 -26.43 -5.84 11.43
CA HIS A 365 -27.38 -5.91 12.52
C HIS A 365 -26.65 -6.16 13.83
N GLN A 366 -26.87 -5.31 14.83
CA GLN A 366 -26.34 -5.43 16.18
C GLN A 366 -27.48 -5.85 17.13
N HIS A 367 -27.24 -6.89 17.91
CA HIS A 367 -28.24 -7.38 18.88
C HIS A 367 -28.42 -6.40 20.03
N GLN A 368 -27.32 -5.88 20.57
CA GLN A 368 -27.35 -4.84 21.59
C GLN A 368 -27.87 -3.54 20.97
N GLY A 369 -28.99 -3.03 21.48
CA GLY A 369 -29.70 -1.89 20.90
C GLY A 369 -30.65 -2.24 19.75
N ASN A 370 -30.68 -3.50 19.28
CA ASN A 370 -31.49 -3.98 18.14
C ASN A 370 -31.40 -3.05 16.92
N GLU A 371 -30.17 -2.66 16.60
CA GLU A 371 -29.89 -1.67 15.55
C GLU A 371 -29.49 -2.35 14.25
N THR A 372 -30.09 -1.86 13.16
CA THR A 372 -29.72 -2.30 11.81
C THR A 372 -29.20 -1.10 11.02
N THR A 373 -28.01 -1.24 10.49
CA THR A 373 -27.34 -0.24 9.66
C THR A 373 -27.21 -0.76 8.24
N ALA A 374 -27.69 0.03 7.28
CA ALA A 374 -27.43 -0.17 5.86
C ALA A 374 -26.37 0.81 5.38
N GLY A 375 -25.37 0.30 4.68
CA GLY A 375 -24.26 1.08 4.16
C GLY A 375 -24.04 0.85 2.67
N ALA A 376 -23.52 1.87 1.99
CA ALA A 376 -23.06 1.79 0.62
C ALA A 376 -21.82 2.66 0.43
N ASN A 377 -20.87 2.18 -0.37
CA ASN A 377 -19.70 2.95 -0.76
C ASN A 377 -19.41 2.79 -2.24
N LEU A 378 -18.86 3.84 -2.83
CA LEU A 378 -18.42 3.87 -4.20
C LEU A 378 -17.06 4.56 -4.29
N THR A 379 -16.11 3.91 -4.92
CA THR A 379 -14.81 4.50 -5.27
C THR A 379 -14.69 4.58 -6.77
N TRP A 380 -14.48 5.77 -7.29
CA TRP A 380 -14.16 6.00 -8.68
C TRP A 380 -12.67 6.31 -8.85
N ASN A 381 -11.95 5.39 -9.46
CA ASN A 381 -10.55 5.56 -9.85
C ASN A 381 -10.49 6.22 -11.24
N ALA A 382 -10.60 7.53 -11.29
CA ALA A 382 -10.39 8.27 -12.53
C ALA A 382 -8.89 8.40 -12.85
N PRO A 383 -8.48 8.62 -14.11
CA PRO A 383 -7.07 8.80 -14.45
C PRO A 383 -6.38 9.94 -13.71
N VAL A 384 -7.13 10.94 -13.29
CA VAL A 384 -6.64 12.20 -12.70
C VAL A 384 -6.91 12.35 -11.21
N ALA A 385 -7.81 11.55 -10.65
CA ALA A 385 -8.20 11.61 -9.24
C ALA A 385 -8.87 10.32 -8.79
N THR A 386 -8.86 10.05 -7.48
CA THR A 386 -9.73 9.06 -6.84
C THR A 386 -10.84 9.79 -6.10
N VAL A 387 -12.08 9.44 -6.39
CA VAL A 387 -13.27 9.98 -5.73
C VAL A 387 -13.91 8.87 -4.93
N ASN A 388 -14.14 9.11 -3.63
CA ASN A 388 -14.84 8.17 -2.76
C ASN A 388 -16.14 8.82 -2.29
N GLY A 389 -17.21 8.04 -2.28
CA GLY A 389 -18.47 8.38 -1.66
C GLY A 389 -18.92 7.25 -0.76
N SER A 390 -19.41 7.56 0.42
CA SER A 390 -19.99 6.60 1.36
C SER A 390 -21.27 7.14 1.95
N TYR A 391 -22.20 6.25 2.23
CA TYR A 391 -23.42 6.54 2.94
C TYR A 391 -23.75 5.38 3.88
N SER A 392 -24.12 5.70 5.11
CA SER A 392 -24.66 4.72 6.05
C SER A 392 -25.85 5.31 6.78
N GLN A 393 -26.80 4.47 7.10
CA GLN A 393 -28.03 4.83 7.79
C GLN A 393 -28.43 3.73 8.74
N SER A 394 -28.77 4.13 9.96
CA SER A 394 -29.44 3.29 10.95
C SER A 394 -30.70 3.99 11.48
N SER A 395 -31.30 3.44 12.53
CA SER A 395 -32.40 4.08 13.26
C SER A 395 -31.94 5.31 14.05
N THR A 396 -30.67 5.34 14.48
CA THR A 396 -30.12 6.35 15.39
C THR A 396 -29.27 7.39 14.69
N TYR A 397 -28.68 7.08 13.52
CA TYR A 397 -27.83 8.02 12.80
C TYR A 397 -27.94 7.89 11.27
N ARG A 398 -27.51 8.94 10.60
CA ARG A 398 -27.24 8.98 9.15
C ARG A 398 -25.88 9.62 8.94
N GLN A 399 -25.04 8.98 8.16
CA GLN A 399 -23.73 9.49 7.84
C GLN A 399 -23.52 9.46 6.33
N ALA A 400 -23.01 10.55 5.78
CA ALA A 400 -22.57 10.63 4.40
C ALA A 400 -21.13 11.16 4.38
N GLY A 401 -20.28 10.54 3.57
CA GLY A 401 -18.90 10.94 3.37
C GLY A 401 -18.62 11.11 1.88
N ALA A 402 -17.82 12.10 1.53
CA ALA A 402 -17.25 12.24 0.20
C ALA A 402 -15.81 12.72 0.31
N SER A 403 -14.92 12.13 -0.49
CA SER A 403 -13.55 12.57 -0.56
C SER A 403 -13.04 12.52 -2.00
N VAL A 404 -12.15 13.45 -2.31
CA VAL A 404 -11.41 13.48 -3.57
C VAL A 404 -9.93 13.56 -3.24
N SER A 405 -9.16 12.64 -3.80
CA SER A 405 -7.71 12.61 -3.64
C SER A 405 -7.01 12.51 -4.99
N GLY A 406 -5.81 13.06 -5.06
CA GLY A 406 -5.01 13.06 -6.27
C GLY A 406 -3.77 13.91 -6.08
N GLY A 407 -3.02 14.12 -7.15
CA GLY A 407 -1.82 14.93 -7.16
C GLY A 407 -1.71 15.83 -8.37
N ILE A 408 -0.89 16.87 -8.26
CA ILE A 408 -0.56 17.78 -9.34
C ILE A 408 0.94 17.68 -9.58
N VAL A 409 1.34 17.43 -10.81
CA VAL A 409 2.74 17.33 -11.23
C VAL A 409 3.02 18.39 -12.28
N ALA A 410 3.91 19.33 -11.95
CA ALA A 410 4.43 20.32 -12.89
C ALA A 410 5.83 19.91 -13.36
N TRP A 411 6.07 19.90 -14.66
CA TRP A 411 7.32 19.51 -15.29
C TRP A 411 7.55 20.29 -16.60
N SER A 412 8.66 20.06 -17.27
CA SER A 412 9.02 20.82 -18.50
C SER A 412 8.01 20.70 -19.65
N GLY A 413 7.20 19.63 -19.68
CA GLY A 413 6.12 19.40 -20.66
C GLY A 413 4.75 19.93 -20.25
N GLY A 414 4.63 20.61 -19.08
CA GLY A 414 3.38 21.21 -18.61
C GLY A 414 2.94 20.72 -17.22
N VAL A 415 1.65 20.84 -16.96
CA VAL A 415 1.03 20.43 -15.68
C VAL A 415 0.09 19.26 -15.94
N ASN A 416 0.23 18.21 -15.15
CA ASN A 416 -0.59 17.02 -15.23
C ASN A 416 -1.18 16.67 -13.88
N LEU A 417 -2.42 16.21 -13.89
CA LEU A 417 -3.07 15.64 -12.71
C LEU A 417 -2.75 14.15 -12.63
N ALA A 418 -2.67 13.64 -11.41
CA ALA A 418 -2.44 12.25 -11.12
C ALA A 418 -3.51 11.72 -10.18
N ASN A 419 -3.97 10.51 -10.44
CA ASN A 419 -4.91 9.81 -9.55
C ASN A 419 -4.31 9.63 -8.15
N ARG A 420 -3.01 9.31 -8.11
CA ARG A 420 -2.25 9.12 -6.88
C ARG A 420 -0.80 9.54 -7.12
N LEU A 421 -0.16 10.05 -6.09
CA LEU A 421 1.29 10.28 -6.07
C LEU A 421 1.92 9.49 -4.94
N SER A 422 3.02 8.81 -5.26
CA SER A 422 3.95 8.24 -4.29
C SER A 422 5.18 9.15 -4.16
N GLU A 423 6.04 8.85 -3.19
CA GLU A 423 7.31 9.56 -3.02
C GLU A 423 8.21 9.45 -4.27
N THR A 424 8.14 8.30 -4.96
CA THR A 424 8.92 8.03 -6.19
C THR A 424 7.98 7.66 -7.31
N PHE A 425 7.97 8.43 -8.37
CA PHE A 425 7.03 8.23 -9.49
C PHE A 425 7.66 8.57 -10.85
N ALA A 426 7.01 8.12 -11.91
CA ALA A 426 7.41 8.43 -13.27
C ALA A 426 6.40 9.32 -13.98
N VAL A 427 6.91 10.27 -14.77
CA VAL A 427 6.17 10.98 -15.81
C VAL A 427 6.43 10.22 -17.10
N MET A 428 5.47 9.46 -17.59
CA MET A 428 5.56 8.73 -18.85
C MET A 428 4.99 9.62 -19.95
N ASN A 429 5.79 9.87 -20.97
CA ASN A 429 5.46 10.77 -22.06
C ASN A 429 5.55 10.03 -23.41
N ALA A 430 4.41 9.88 -24.06
CA ALA A 430 4.26 9.24 -25.37
C ALA A 430 3.42 10.18 -26.29
N PRO A 431 4.01 11.22 -26.88
CA PRO A 431 3.29 12.24 -27.62
C PRO A 431 2.40 11.63 -28.71
N GLY A 432 1.13 12.08 -28.78
CA GLY A 432 0.15 11.59 -29.75
C GLY A 432 -0.54 10.27 -29.38
N ILE A 433 -0.13 9.58 -28.31
CA ILE A 433 -0.75 8.34 -27.83
C ILE A 433 -1.70 8.64 -26.67
N LYS A 434 -2.98 8.68 -26.97
CA LYS A 434 -4.05 8.90 -26.00
C LYS A 434 -4.66 7.57 -25.57
N ASP A 435 -5.16 7.50 -24.34
CA ASP A 435 -5.89 6.36 -23.78
C ASP A 435 -5.11 5.02 -23.73
N ALA A 436 -3.77 5.06 -23.84
CA ALA A 436 -2.94 3.87 -23.60
C ALA A 436 -2.90 3.48 -22.12
N TYR A 437 -3.08 2.21 -21.82
CA TYR A 437 -3.02 1.68 -20.45
C TYR A 437 -1.59 1.57 -19.95
N VAL A 438 -1.40 1.81 -18.64
CA VAL A 438 -0.09 1.71 -17.99
C VAL A 438 0.01 0.44 -17.17
N ASN A 439 1.01 -0.40 -17.47
CA ASN A 439 1.33 -1.62 -16.71
C ASN A 439 0.09 -2.50 -16.42
N GLY A 440 -0.84 -2.62 -17.38
CA GLY A 440 -2.06 -3.42 -17.26
C GLY A 440 -3.17 -2.79 -16.40
N GLN A 441 -2.95 -1.59 -15.84
CA GLN A 441 -3.97 -0.87 -15.08
C GLN A 441 -4.89 -0.11 -16.03
N LYS A 442 -6.07 -0.65 -16.30
CA LYS A 442 -7.01 -0.09 -17.30
C LYS A 442 -7.57 1.29 -16.94
N TYR A 443 -7.68 1.63 -15.66
CA TYR A 443 -8.15 2.94 -15.23
C TYR A 443 -7.07 4.04 -15.33
N ARG A 444 -5.80 3.66 -15.48
CA ARG A 444 -4.68 4.59 -15.61
C ARG A 444 -4.24 4.69 -17.07
N THR A 445 -4.59 5.79 -17.70
CA THR A 445 -4.37 5.98 -19.13
C THR A 445 -3.62 7.27 -19.42
N THR A 446 -2.93 7.30 -20.56
CA THR A 446 -2.37 8.53 -21.11
C THR A 446 -3.46 9.54 -21.44
N ASN A 447 -3.21 10.80 -21.15
CA ASN A 447 -4.11 11.90 -21.46
C ASN A 447 -4.04 12.29 -22.98
N ARG A 448 -4.74 13.37 -23.34
CA ARG A 448 -4.77 13.86 -24.73
C ARG A 448 -3.39 14.21 -25.29
N ASN A 449 -2.45 14.59 -24.43
CA ASN A 449 -1.07 14.93 -24.81
C ASN A 449 -0.13 13.72 -24.77
N GLY A 450 -0.63 12.52 -24.48
CA GLY A 450 0.18 11.32 -24.34
C GLY A 450 0.91 11.19 -23.00
N VAL A 451 0.51 11.95 -21.99
CA VAL A 451 1.19 11.96 -20.68
C VAL A 451 0.38 11.22 -19.65
N VAL A 452 1.06 10.43 -18.82
CA VAL A 452 0.49 9.78 -17.63
C VAL A 452 1.49 9.76 -16.50
N ILE A 453 1.00 9.90 -15.27
CA ILE A 453 1.80 9.78 -14.05
C ILE A 453 1.65 8.37 -13.49
N TYR A 454 2.79 7.70 -13.30
CA TYR A 454 2.83 6.35 -12.73
C TYR A 454 3.51 6.37 -11.36
N ASP A 455 2.74 6.08 -10.30
CA ASP A 455 3.14 6.13 -8.89
C ASP A 455 3.68 4.79 -8.34
N GLY A 456 3.71 3.75 -9.16
CA GLY A 456 4.12 2.40 -8.77
C GLY A 456 5.62 2.13 -8.85
N MET A 457 6.47 3.17 -8.76
CA MET A 457 7.92 3.02 -8.86
C MET A 457 8.51 2.48 -7.56
N THR A 458 9.31 1.43 -7.67
CA THR A 458 10.11 0.90 -6.55
C THR A 458 11.51 1.53 -6.59
N PRO A 459 11.92 2.29 -5.56
CA PRO A 459 13.27 2.88 -5.52
C PRO A 459 14.36 1.82 -5.56
N TYR A 460 15.49 2.15 -6.19
CA TYR A 460 16.70 1.33 -6.31
C TYR A 460 16.49 -0.05 -6.96
N ARG A 461 15.42 -0.19 -7.76
CA ARG A 461 15.10 -1.42 -8.50
C ARG A 461 14.77 -1.07 -9.94
N GLU A 462 14.99 -2.04 -10.81
CA GLU A 462 14.49 -1.95 -12.18
C GLU A 462 12.96 -1.99 -12.18
N ASN A 463 12.36 -0.93 -12.69
CA ASN A 463 10.93 -0.82 -12.91
C ASN A 463 10.66 -0.93 -14.40
N HIS A 464 9.79 -1.86 -14.76
CA HIS A 464 9.34 -2.03 -16.12
C HIS A 464 8.10 -1.15 -16.35
N LEU A 465 8.24 -0.18 -17.23
CA LEU A 465 7.20 0.76 -17.59
C LEU A 465 6.68 0.41 -18.98
N MET A 466 5.41 0.03 -19.07
CA MET A 466 4.80 -0.47 -20.30
C MET A 466 3.54 0.34 -20.62
N LEU A 467 3.39 0.69 -21.89
CA LEU A 467 2.18 1.27 -22.46
C LEU A 467 1.49 0.22 -23.35
N ASP A 468 0.22 -0.03 -23.10
CA ASP A 468 -0.64 -0.88 -23.92
C ASP A 468 -1.59 0.00 -24.72
N VAL A 469 -1.41 0.00 -26.02
CA VAL A 469 -2.18 0.82 -26.97
C VAL A 469 -3.38 0.06 -27.59
N SER A 470 -3.67 -1.14 -27.15
CA SER A 470 -4.72 -2.00 -27.71
C SER A 470 -6.12 -1.37 -27.72
N GLN A 471 -6.35 -0.41 -26.87
CA GLN A 471 -7.62 0.34 -26.75
C GLN A 471 -7.45 1.84 -27.08
N SER A 472 -6.32 2.21 -27.67
CA SER A 472 -6.04 3.58 -28.08
C SER A 472 -6.54 3.81 -29.51
N ASP A 473 -7.35 4.85 -29.68
CA ASP A 473 -7.81 5.30 -31.01
C ASP A 473 -6.80 6.26 -31.67
N SER A 474 -5.56 6.28 -31.19
CA SER A 474 -4.53 7.19 -31.69
C SER A 474 -3.99 6.71 -33.03
N GLU A 475 -3.88 7.62 -34.00
CA GLU A 475 -3.22 7.35 -35.29
C GLU A 475 -1.68 7.28 -35.16
N ALA A 476 -1.14 7.80 -34.06
CA ALA A 476 0.29 7.76 -33.78
C ALA A 476 0.77 6.34 -33.51
N GLU A 477 1.94 6.00 -33.99
CA GLU A 477 2.60 4.72 -33.77
C GLU A 477 3.52 4.80 -32.56
N LEU A 478 3.40 3.82 -31.67
CA LEU A 478 4.32 3.66 -30.54
C LEU A 478 5.49 2.76 -30.94
N ARG A 479 6.69 3.33 -31.06
CA ARG A 479 7.92 2.60 -31.39
C ARG A 479 8.54 2.01 -30.13
N GLY A 480 8.08 0.84 -29.73
CA GLY A 480 8.50 0.19 -28.50
C GLY A 480 7.65 0.61 -27.29
N ASN A 481 6.97 -0.35 -26.74
CA ASN A 481 5.97 -0.16 -25.69
C ASN A 481 6.53 -0.33 -24.26
N ARG A 482 7.84 -0.62 -24.12
CA ARG A 482 8.47 -0.89 -22.81
C ARG A 482 9.73 -0.07 -22.63
N LYS A 483 9.87 0.51 -21.45
CA LYS A 483 11.09 1.18 -20.96
C LYS A 483 11.43 0.66 -19.56
N ILE A 484 12.69 0.80 -19.16
CA ILE A 484 13.18 0.37 -17.84
C ILE A 484 13.79 1.59 -17.16
N ALA A 485 13.48 1.76 -15.87
CA ALA A 485 14.07 2.81 -15.06
C ALA A 485 14.33 2.32 -13.63
N ALA A 486 15.46 2.72 -13.04
CA ALA A 486 15.85 2.43 -11.67
C ALA A 486 16.05 3.74 -10.88
N PRO A 487 15.00 4.30 -10.31
CA PRO A 487 15.05 5.59 -9.61
C PRO A 487 15.68 5.49 -8.23
N TYR A 488 16.22 6.60 -7.75
CA TYR A 488 16.44 6.82 -6.31
C TYR A 488 15.10 7.07 -5.60
N ARG A 489 15.07 6.87 -4.28
CA ARG A 489 13.93 7.26 -3.45
C ARG A 489 13.67 8.77 -3.57
N GLY A 490 12.42 9.16 -3.72
CA GLY A 490 12.01 10.55 -3.89
C GLY A 490 12.27 11.12 -5.29
N ALA A 491 12.74 10.29 -6.24
CA ALA A 491 12.98 10.75 -7.61
C ALA A 491 11.71 10.83 -8.42
N VAL A 492 11.64 11.87 -9.25
CA VAL A 492 10.67 12.00 -10.34
C VAL A 492 11.40 11.66 -11.65
N VAL A 493 10.98 10.58 -12.30
CA VAL A 493 11.64 10.08 -13.51
C VAL A 493 10.82 10.44 -14.74
N LEU A 494 11.42 11.18 -15.68
CA LEU A 494 10.82 11.40 -16.99
C LEU A 494 11.18 10.23 -17.92
N VAL A 495 10.16 9.54 -18.43
CA VAL A 495 10.31 8.41 -19.35
C VAL A 495 9.64 8.75 -20.67
N ASN A 496 10.44 9.01 -21.69
CA ASN A 496 9.96 9.30 -23.03
C ASN A 496 9.85 8.01 -23.84
N PHE A 497 8.70 7.83 -24.46
CA PHE A 497 8.46 6.80 -25.46
C PHE A 497 8.58 7.40 -26.85
N ASP A 498 9.20 6.64 -27.74
CA ASP A 498 9.37 7.07 -29.12
C ASP A 498 8.05 6.85 -29.87
N THR A 499 7.52 7.92 -30.46
CA THR A 499 6.26 7.90 -31.20
C THR A 499 6.43 8.50 -32.59
N ASP A 500 5.69 7.94 -33.55
CA ASP A 500 5.55 8.52 -34.85
C ASP A 500 4.14 9.10 -35.02
N GLN A 501 4.03 10.41 -34.98
CA GLN A 501 2.75 11.12 -35.03
C GLN A 501 2.28 11.44 -36.47
N ARG A 502 3.07 11.06 -37.48
CA ARG A 502 2.68 11.24 -38.86
C ARG A 502 1.43 10.41 -39.15
N LYS A 503 0.52 10.94 -39.95
CA LYS A 503 -0.72 10.28 -40.32
C LYS A 503 -0.43 9.00 -41.12
N PRO A 504 -0.99 7.83 -40.71
CA PRO A 504 -0.89 6.60 -41.48
C PRO A 504 -1.85 6.65 -42.69
N TRP A 505 -1.41 6.08 -43.81
CA TRP A 505 -2.22 5.89 -45.00
C TRP A 505 -2.06 4.46 -45.47
N PHE A 506 -3.19 3.85 -45.88
CA PHE A 506 -3.26 2.49 -46.41
C PHE A 506 -3.69 2.55 -47.85
N ILE A 507 -2.76 2.49 -48.78
CA ILE A 507 -2.98 2.80 -50.20
C ILE A 507 -2.84 1.50 -51.00
N LYS A 508 -3.86 1.11 -51.73
CA LYS A 508 -3.79 -0.04 -52.62
C LYS A 508 -3.25 0.40 -53.99
N ALA A 509 -2.16 -0.21 -54.42
CA ALA A 509 -1.56 0.11 -55.72
C ALA A 509 -1.07 -1.13 -56.46
N LEU A 510 -1.16 -1.10 -57.74
CA LEU A 510 -0.66 -2.13 -58.64
C LEU A 510 0.36 -1.54 -59.59
N ARG A 511 1.23 -2.36 -60.16
CA ARG A 511 2.14 -1.95 -61.25
C ARG A 511 1.33 -1.67 -62.51
N ALA A 512 1.92 -0.95 -63.44
CA ALA A 512 1.28 -0.61 -64.74
C ALA A 512 0.89 -1.84 -65.58
N ASP A 513 1.57 -2.95 -65.36
CA ASP A 513 1.27 -4.25 -66.01
C ASP A 513 0.20 -5.05 -65.23
N GLY A 514 -0.40 -4.49 -64.19
CA GLY A 514 -1.43 -5.14 -63.37
C GLY A 514 -0.90 -6.11 -62.29
N GLN A 515 0.43 -6.30 -62.23
CA GLN A 515 1.05 -7.14 -61.22
C GLN A 515 1.09 -6.45 -59.85
N SER A 516 1.16 -7.24 -58.78
CA SER A 516 1.30 -6.75 -57.40
C SER A 516 2.70 -6.18 -57.16
N LEU A 517 2.80 -5.12 -56.37
CA LEU A 517 4.05 -4.64 -55.84
C LEU A 517 4.66 -5.63 -54.86
N THR A 518 5.96 -5.74 -54.82
CA THR A 518 6.67 -6.74 -54.02
C THR A 518 6.59 -6.40 -52.52
N PHE A 519 6.13 -7.34 -51.73
CA PHE A 519 6.04 -7.22 -50.28
C PHE A 519 7.39 -6.89 -49.63
N GLY A 520 7.38 -5.96 -48.67
CA GLY A 520 8.55 -5.57 -47.91
C GLY A 520 9.45 -4.51 -48.62
N TYR A 521 9.08 -4.06 -49.83
CA TYR A 521 9.81 -3.01 -50.50
C TYR A 521 9.50 -1.62 -49.92
N GLU A 522 10.52 -0.77 -49.92
CA GLU A 522 10.46 0.57 -49.34
C GLU A 522 9.66 1.52 -50.23
N VAL A 523 8.92 2.41 -49.56
CA VAL A 523 8.21 3.51 -50.17
C VAL A 523 8.90 4.80 -49.73
N ASN A 524 9.39 5.57 -50.71
CA ASN A 524 10.15 6.78 -50.46
C ASN A 524 9.37 8.01 -50.92
N ASP A 525 9.61 9.14 -50.28
CA ASP A 525 9.11 10.44 -50.71
C ASP A 525 9.89 10.97 -51.95
N ILE A 526 9.51 12.13 -52.45
CA ILE A 526 10.17 12.78 -53.61
C ILE A 526 11.64 13.18 -53.32
N HIS A 527 12.06 13.20 -52.06
CA HIS A 527 13.42 13.51 -51.61
C HIS A 527 14.24 12.24 -51.33
N GLY A 528 13.65 11.04 -51.53
CA GLY A 528 14.30 9.77 -51.28
C GLY A 528 14.28 9.29 -49.81
N HIS A 529 13.55 9.97 -48.91
CA HIS A 529 13.40 9.51 -47.54
C HIS A 529 12.38 8.39 -47.48
N ASN A 530 12.68 7.34 -46.68
CA ASN A 530 11.76 6.27 -46.46
C ASN A 530 10.57 6.77 -45.62
N ILE A 531 9.37 6.65 -46.16
CA ILE A 531 8.10 7.01 -45.50
C ILE A 531 7.16 5.84 -45.31
N GLY A 532 7.53 4.63 -45.77
CA GLY A 532 6.67 3.47 -45.65
C GLY A 532 7.19 2.20 -46.30
N VAL A 533 6.31 1.21 -46.41
CA VAL A 533 6.63 -0.11 -46.93
C VAL A 533 5.44 -0.70 -47.68
N VAL A 534 5.73 -1.55 -48.67
CA VAL A 534 4.70 -2.36 -49.34
C VAL A 534 4.30 -3.53 -48.44
N GLY A 535 3.05 -3.55 -48.01
CA GLY A 535 2.42 -4.60 -47.21
C GLY A 535 1.85 -5.74 -48.06
N GLN A 536 1.09 -6.64 -47.42
CA GLN A 536 0.41 -7.75 -48.11
C GLN A 536 -0.65 -7.26 -49.11
N GLY A 537 -0.88 -8.00 -50.19
CA GLY A 537 -1.90 -7.69 -51.19
C GLY A 537 -1.64 -6.39 -51.95
N SER A 538 -0.36 -5.98 -52.12
CA SER A 538 0.01 -4.74 -52.81
C SER A 538 -0.53 -3.46 -52.13
N GLN A 539 -0.72 -3.50 -50.80
CA GLN A 539 -1.13 -2.37 -49.99
C GLN A 539 0.12 -1.64 -49.48
N LEU A 540 0.25 -0.37 -49.78
CA LEU A 540 1.29 0.48 -49.21
C LEU A 540 0.83 0.98 -47.86
N PHE A 541 1.69 0.86 -46.87
CA PHE A 541 1.59 1.56 -45.62
C PHE A 541 2.59 2.70 -45.58
N ILE A 542 2.13 3.94 -45.61
CA ILE A 542 3.00 5.12 -45.53
C ILE A 542 2.58 6.01 -44.37
N ARG A 543 3.56 6.74 -43.83
CA ARG A 543 3.32 7.75 -42.78
C ARG A 543 3.87 9.11 -43.23
N THR A 544 3.00 10.12 -43.27
CA THR A 544 3.35 11.46 -43.70
C THR A 544 2.59 12.52 -42.91
N ASN A 545 3.18 13.72 -42.75
CA ASN A 545 2.47 14.84 -42.10
C ASN A 545 1.42 15.46 -43.01
N GLU A 546 1.72 15.48 -44.31
CA GLU A 546 0.87 16.04 -45.35
C GLU A 546 0.75 15.05 -46.50
N VAL A 547 -0.27 15.17 -47.34
CA VAL A 547 -0.42 14.35 -48.53
C VAL A 547 0.75 14.57 -49.46
N PRO A 548 1.63 13.58 -49.69
CA PRO A 548 2.72 13.77 -50.65
C PRO A 548 2.18 13.87 -52.08
N PRO A 549 2.76 14.68 -52.95
CA PRO A 549 2.31 14.75 -54.36
C PRO A 549 2.54 13.44 -55.09
N SER A 550 3.58 12.72 -54.75
CA SER A 550 3.87 11.36 -55.23
C SER A 550 4.79 10.62 -54.29
N VAL A 551 4.83 9.30 -54.46
CA VAL A 551 5.75 8.41 -53.76
C VAL A 551 6.43 7.48 -54.74
N ASN A 552 7.68 7.13 -54.45
CA ASN A 552 8.46 6.19 -55.23
C ASN A 552 8.53 4.85 -54.52
N VAL A 553 8.18 3.81 -55.24
CA VAL A 553 8.19 2.42 -54.71
C VAL A 553 9.29 1.65 -55.47
N ALA A 554 10.20 1.03 -54.73
CA ALA A 554 11.19 0.14 -55.33
C ALA A 554 10.50 -1.06 -55.97
N ILE A 555 10.91 -1.42 -57.19
CA ILE A 555 10.43 -2.60 -57.91
C ILE A 555 11.48 -3.70 -57.88
N ASP A 556 12.74 -3.30 -58.13
CA ASP A 556 13.89 -4.20 -58.10
C ASP A 556 15.07 -3.49 -57.47
N LYS A 557 15.50 -3.95 -56.28
CA LYS A 557 16.65 -3.38 -55.57
C LYS A 557 17.99 -3.64 -56.25
N GLN A 558 18.10 -4.72 -57.03
CA GLN A 558 19.34 -5.09 -57.70
C GLN A 558 19.58 -4.24 -58.97
N GLN A 559 18.49 -3.89 -59.64
CA GLN A 559 18.55 -3.06 -60.87
C GLN A 559 18.27 -1.57 -60.62
N GLY A 560 17.95 -1.19 -59.36
CA GLY A 560 17.62 0.19 -59.01
C GLY A 560 16.32 0.71 -59.62
N LEU A 561 15.43 -0.21 -60.05
CA LEU A 561 14.17 0.15 -60.68
C LEU A 561 13.13 0.56 -59.62
N SER A 562 12.44 1.66 -59.88
CA SER A 562 11.33 2.16 -59.05
C SER A 562 10.19 2.63 -59.95
N CYS A 563 8.98 2.59 -59.45
CA CYS A 563 7.82 3.22 -60.03
C CYS A 563 7.26 4.31 -59.13
N THR A 564 6.55 5.25 -59.72
CA THR A 564 5.99 6.41 -59.02
C THR A 564 4.47 6.31 -58.93
N ILE A 565 3.92 6.60 -57.78
CA ILE A 565 2.48 6.77 -57.61
C ILE A 565 2.21 8.23 -57.33
N THR A 566 1.35 8.83 -58.12
CA THR A 566 0.96 10.24 -57.97
C THR A 566 -0.40 10.35 -57.29
N PHE A 567 -0.49 11.24 -56.31
CA PHE A 567 -1.71 11.54 -55.59
C PHE A 567 -2.31 12.87 -56.02
N GLY A 568 -3.59 13.06 -55.78
CA GLY A 568 -4.26 14.35 -55.91
C GLY A 568 -4.07 15.20 -54.65
N LYS A 569 -4.98 16.14 -54.44
CA LYS A 569 -5.00 16.94 -53.19
C LYS A 569 -5.27 16.11 -51.94
N GLU A 570 -5.91 14.96 -52.09
CA GLU A 570 -6.26 14.02 -51.04
C GLU A 570 -5.93 12.59 -51.48
N ILE A 571 -5.58 11.73 -50.54
CA ILE A 571 -5.43 10.29 -50.76
C ILE A 571 -6.79 9.64 -50.51
N ASP A 572 -7.30 8.99 -51.56
CA ASP A 572 -8.50 8.15 -51.47
C ASP A 572 -8.08 6.70 -51.21
N GLU A 573 -8.18 6.23 -49.98
CA GLU A 573 -7.77 4.87 -49.58
C GLU A 573 -8.65 3.78 -50.23
N SER A 574 -9.84 4.13 -50.73
CA SER A 574 -10.73 3.20 -51.42
C SER A 574 -10.33 2.94 -52.88
N ARG A 575 -9.51 3.84 -53.44
CA ARG A 575 -9.07 3.80 -54.85
C ARG A 575 -7.85 2.89 -55.02
N ASN A 576 -7.85 2.11 -56.13
CA ASN A 576 -6.64 1.44 -56.59
C ASN A 576 -5.78 2.43 -57.41
N TYR A 577 -4.54 2.63 -56.99
CA TYR A 577 -3.57 3.49 -57.69
C TYR A 577 -2.72 2.64 -58.61
N ILE A 578 -2.15 3.26 -59.62
CA ILE A 578 -1.21 2.63 -60.56
C ILE A 578 0.16 3.22 -60.30
N CYS A 579 1.14 2.34 -60.11
CA CYS A 579 2.55 2.68 -59.99
C CYS A 579 3.15 2.66 -61.42
N GLN A 580 3.50 3.84 -61.92
CA GLN A 580 4.03 4.05 -63.26
C GLN A 580 5.54 4.23 -63.27
#